data_95143f058981ced18476c9b974b246b2
#
_entry.id   95143f058981ced18476c9b974b246b2
#
_cell.length_a   1.000
_cell.length_b   1.000
_cell.length_c   1.000
_cell.angle_alpha   90.00
_cell.angle_beta   90.00
_cell.angle_gamma   90.00
#
_symmetry.space_group_name_H-M   'P 1'
#
loop_
_entity.id
_entity.type
_entity.pdbx_description
1 polymer ?
#
loop_
_entity_poly.entity_id
_entity_poly.type
_entity_poly.pdbx_seq_one_letter_code
_entity_poly.pdbx_strand_id
1 'polypeptide(L)'
;THEETIERLQDKIQTIQNDHSRELMQLEAKHRSKLNRKETEHAQETTRLKNRIAWQSHIIGCLSFLLLKTSDIFRKAVHSVIRFTRDYYKPRFDTEQVSDIKSALNLFGDDRQSHQAAGDFLYFTAKQKDEFDNREQIKARREVDNVVEGNYDHQQKRGFSMRR
;
A
#
# COMPACT_ATOMS: atom_id res chain seq x y z
N THR A 1 -15.13 -69.49 27.97
CA THR A 1 -16.35 -69.67 27.11
C THR A 1 -16.36 -68.56 26.03
N HIS A 2 -17.15 -68.76 24.97
CA HIS A 2 -17.30 -67.73 23.93
C HIS A 2 -17.86 -66.39 24.48
N GLU A 3 -18.72 -66.44 25.44
CA GLU A 3 -19.31 -65.31 26.14
C GLU A 3 -18.25 -64.44 26.84
N GLU A 4 -17.35 -65.03 27.61
CA GLU A 4 -16.25 -64.33 28.28
C GLU A 4 -15.29 -63.61 27.25
N THR A 5 -15.16 -64.26 26.10
CA THR A 5 -14.32 -63.63 25.01
C THR A 5 -15.01 -62.38 24.36
N ILE A 6 -16.33 -62.46 24.21
CA ILE A 6 -17.14 -61.33 23.68
C ILE A 6 -17.13 -60.21 24.69
N GLU A 7 -17.37 -60.42 25.95
CA GLU A 7 -17.35 -59.43 27.01
C GLU A 7 -15.98 -58.74 27.10
N ARG A 8 -14.90 -59.52 27.07
CA ARG A 8 -13.53 -58.96 27.06
C ARG A 8 -13.22 -58.12 25.80
N LEU A 9 -13.76 -58.43 24.64
CA LEU A 9 -13.61 -57.66 23.41
C LEU A 9 -14.44 -56.38 23.47
N GLN A 10 -15.64 -56.42 24.04
CA GLN A 10 -16.48 -55.25 24.26
C GLN A 10 -15.81 -54.23 25.18
N ASP A 11 -15.24 -54.68 26.29
CA ASP A 11 -14.48 -53.82 27.21
C ASP A 11 -13.27 -53.17 26.54
N LYS A 12 -12.55 -53.94 25.71
CA LYS A 12 -11.43 -53.36 24.93
C LYS A 12 -11.90 -52.32 23.94
N ILE A 13 -12.98 -52.54 23.23
CA ILE A 13 -13.56 -51.56 22.29
C ILE A 13 -13.93 -50.29 23.03
N GLN A 14 -14.60 -50.43 24.18
CA GLN A 14 -14.99 -49.30 25.00
C GLN A 14 -13.77 -48.50 25.51
N THR A 15 -12.71 -49.17 25.91
CA THR A 15 -11.47 -48.53 26.34
C THR A 15 -10.82 -47.77 25.19
N ILE A 16 -10.70 -48.39 24.02
CA ILE A 16 -10.13 -47.73 22.82
C ILE A 16 -10.97 -46.51 22.41
N GLN A 17 -12.30 -46.60 22.46
CA GLN A 17 -13.18 -45.50 22.14
C GLN A 17 -12.99 -44.30 23.11
N ASN A 18 -12.87 -44.60 24.40
CA ASN A 18 -12.64 -43.61 25.43
C ASN A 18 -11.27 -42.92 25.27
N ASP A 19 -10.23 -43.70 24.99
CA ASP A 19 -8.89 -43.17 24.79
C ASP A 19 -8.83 -42.29 23.51
N HIS A 20 -9.43 -42.74 22.41
CA HIS A 20 -9.52 -41.99 21.18
C HIS A 20 -10.30 -40.68 21.36
N SER A 21 -11.40 -40.68 22.13
CA SER A 21 -12.15 -39.48 22.46
C SER A 21 -11.31 -38.49 23.26
N ARG A 22 -10.51 -38.98 24.23
CA ARG A 22 -9.58 -38.11 24.99
C ARG A 22 -8.48 -37.47 24.10
N GLU A 23 -7.90 -38.27 23.19
CA GLU A 23 -6.90 -37.78 22.25
C GLU A 23 -7.48 -36.72 21.33
N LEU A 24 -8.69 -36.92 20.79
CA LEU A 24 -9.36 -35.91 19.97
C LEU A 24 -9.59 -34.61 20.73
N MET A 25 -10.11 -34.67 21.95
CA MET A 25 -10.31 -33.48 22.79
C MET A 25 -8.99 -32.73 23.06
N GLN A 26 -7.89 -33.47 23.30
CA GLN A 26 -6.59 -32.86 23.50
C GLN A 26 -6.04 -32.19 22.23
N LEU A 27 -6.23 -32.80 21.07
CA LEU A 27 -5.84 -32.25 19.78
C LEU A 27 -6.65 -30.98 19.46
N GLU A 28 -7.95 -31.01 19.65
CA GLU A 28 -8.82 -29.87 19.46
C GLU A 28 -8.43 -28.69 20.39
N ALA A 29 -8.16 -28.96 21.66
CA ALA A 29 -7.70 -27.96 22.61
C ALA A 29 -6.37 -27.34 22.19
N LYS A 30 -5.41 -28.16 21.72
CA LYS A 30 -4.12 -27.68 21.18
C LYS A 30 -4.30 -26.84 19.91
N HIS A 31 -5.17 -27.26 19.00
CA HIS A 31 -5.48 -26.50 17.78
C HIS A 31 -6.11 -25.16 18.11
N ARG A 32 -7.10 -25.16 18.99
CA ARG A 32 -7.78 -23.92 19.43
C ARG A 32 -6.80 -22.94 20.09
N SER A 33 -5.93 -23.44 20.96
CA SER A 33 -4.89 -22.62 21.59
C SER A 33 -3.92 -21.99 20.57
N LYS A 34 -3.46 -22.80 19.59
CA LYS A 34 -2.60 -22.29 18.50
C LYS A 34 -3.30 -21.27 17.62
N LEU A 35 -4.57 -21.46 17.31
CA LEU A 35 -5.36 -20.54 16.51
C LEU A 35 -5.51 -19.19 17.23
N ASN A 36 -5.95 -19.22 18.49
CA ASN A 36 -6.10 -18.00 19.30
C ASN A 36 -4.79 -17.22 19.43
N ARG A 37 -3.66 -17.93 19.59
CA ARG A 37 -2.36 -17.30 19.64
C ARG A 37 -2.03 -16.58 18.32
N LYS A 38 -2.23 -17.24 17.18
CA LYS A 38 -2.00 -16.64 15.86
C LYS A 38 -2.92 -15.43 15.61
N GLU A 39 -4.16 -15.51 16.01
CA GLU A 39 -5.12 -14.41 15.91
C GLU A 39 -4.68 -13.19 16.73
N THR A 40 -4.20 -13.41 17.96
CA THR A 40 -3.69 -12.31 18.80
C THR A 40 -2.40 -11.71 18.24
N GLU A 41 -1.47 -12.52 17.77
CA GLU A 41 -0.23 -12.06 17.11
C GLU A 41 -0.57 -11.23 15.86
N HIS A 42 -1.48 -11.71 15.02
CA HIS A 42 -1.93 -10.99 13.82
C HIS A 42 -2.64 -9.66 14.15
N ALA A 43 -3.50 -9.65 15.17
CA ALA A 43 -4.16 -8.43 15.62
C ALA A 43 -3.16 -7.37 16.14
N GLN A 44 -2.15 -7.80 16.89
CA GLN A 44 -1.09 -6.90 17.38
C GLN A 44 -0.25 -6.33 16.22
N GLU A 45 0.14 -7.18 15.27
CA GLU A 45 0.89 -6.75 14.10
C GLU A 45 0.09 -5.77 13.24
N THR A 46 -1.18 -6.08 13.00
CA THR A 46 -2.09 -5.20 12.26
C THR A 46 -2.23 -3.83 12.93
N THR A 47 -2.36 -3.80 14.26
CA THR A 47 -2.42 -2.54 15.02
C THR A 47 -1.12 -1.76 14.92
N ARG A 48 0.03 -2.43 15.04
CA ARG A 48 1.34 -1.80 14.88
C ARG A 48 1.53 -1.19 13.49
N LEU A 49 1.13 -1.92 12.44
CA LEU A 49 1.20 -1.43 11.07
C LEU A 49 0.27 -0.23 10.84
N LYS A 50 -0.96 -0.28 11.34
CA LYS A 50 -1.90 0.86 11.27
C LYS A 50 -1.33 2.11 11.93
N ASN A 51 -0.75 1.98 13.12
CA ASN A 51 -0.13 3.11 13.83
C ASN A 51 1.06 3.67 13.06
N ARG A 52 1.89 2.82 12.46
CA ARG A 52 3.01 3.25 11.62
C ARG A 52 2.56 4.00 10.37
N ILE A 53 1.53 3.51 9.69
CA ILE A 53 0.93 4.17 8.52
C ILE A 53 0.35 5.54 8.91
N ALA A 54 -0.39 5.62 10.02
CA ALA A 54 -0.95 6.87 10.49
C ALA A 54 0.14 7.91 10.80
N TRP A 55 1.22 7.51 11.47
CA TRP A 55 2.36 8.37 11.74
C TRP A 55 3.07 8.85 10.47
N GLN A 56 3.33 7.94 9.51
CA GLN A 56 3.92 8.30 8.23
C GLN A 56 3.03 9.28 7.44
N SER A 57 1.72 9.02 7.40
CA SER A 57 0.75 9.91 6.75
C SER A 57 0.73 11.31 7.38
N HIS A 58 0.88 11.41 8.69
CA HIS A 58 0.99 12.69 9.39
C HIS A 58 2.25 13.46 8.96
N ILE A 59 3.41 12.80 8.95
CA ILE A 59 4.67 13.44 8.50
C ILE A 59 4.56 13.91 7.06
N ILE A 60 4.05 13.07 6.16
CA ILE A 60 3.85 13.43 4.76
C ILE A 60 2.92 14.64 4.65
N GLY A 61 1.84 14.67 5.43
CA GLY A 61 0.93 15.82 5.49
C GLY A 61 1.62 17.13 5.92
N CYS A 62 2.46 17.08 6.94
CA CYS A 62 3.25 18.23 7.40
C CYS A 62 4.23 18.72 6.32
N LEU A 63 4.97 17.80 5.67
CA LEU A 63 5.91 18.14 4.60
C LEU A 63 5.19 18.71 3.38
N SER A 64 4.05 18.13 3.01
CA SER A 64 3.19 18.63 1.91
C SER A 64 2.74 20.07 2.17
N PHE A 65 2.29 20.35 3.40
CA PHE A 65 1.88 21.68 3.79
C PHE A 65 3.03 22.69 3.73
N LEU A 66 4.22 22.33 4.20
CA LEU A 66 5.41 23.17 4.12
C LEU A 66 5.78 23.47 2.67
N LEU A 67 5.80 22.47 1.80
CA LEU A 67 6.13 22.66 0.38
C LEU A 67 5.07 23.50 -0.34
N LEU A 68 3.79 23.32 -0.06
CA LEU A 68 2.72 24.15 -0.61
C LEU A 68 2.85 25.62 -0.19
N LYS A 69 3.39 25.90 1.00
CA LYS A 69 3.63 27.26 1.48
C LYS A 69 4.88 27.91 0.92
N THR A 70 5.95 27.13 0.75
CA THR A 70 7.30 27.67 0.47
C THR A 70 7.69 27.58 -1.01
N SER A 71 7.14 26.61 -1.77
CA SER A 71 7.51 26.37 -3.17
C SER A 71 6.35 26.67 -4.11
N ASP A 72 6.51 27.73 -4.91
CA ASP A 72 5.55 28.06 -5.98
C ASP A 72 5.53 26.99 -7.07
N ILE A 73 6.67 26.39 -7.38
CA ILE A 73 6.81 25.31 -8.36
C ILE A 73 5.99 24.10 -7.92
N PHE A 74 6.14 23.68 -6.67
CA PHE A 74 5.39 22.55 -6.12
C PHE A 74 3.89 22.83 -6.07
N ARG A 75 3.51 24.07 -5.70
CA ARG A 75 2.11 24.50 -5.67
C ARG A 75 1.46 24.43 -7.05
N LYS A 76 2.15 24.92 -8.09
CA LYS A 76 1.67 24.86 -9.48
C LYS A 76 1.47 23.42 -9.93
N ALA A 77 2.43 22.53 -9.66
CA ALA A 77 2.33 21.11 -10.02
C ALA A 77 1.12 20.42 -9.33
N VAL A 78 0.91 20.66 -8.03
CA VAL A 78 -0.26 20.15 -7.30
C VAL A 78 -1.56 20.68 -7.90
N HIS A 79 -1.63 21.98 -8.21
CA HIS A 79 -2.80 22.55 -8.87
C HIS A 79 -3.05 22.00 -10.27
N SER A 80 -1.99 21.65 -11.02
CA SER A 80 -2.11 21.02 -12.33
C SER A 80 -2.74 19.63 -12.23
N VAL A 81 -2.36 18.83 -11.22
CA VAL A 81 -3.02 17.54 -10.95
C VAL A 81 -4.48 17.73 -10.57
N ILE A 82 -4.79 18.68 -9.69
CA ILE A 82 -6.17 18.96 -9.26
C ILE A 82 -7.02 19.46 -10.44
N ARG A 83 -6.51 20.39 -11.27
CA ARG A 83 -7.22 20.86 -12.47
C ARG A 83 -7.54 19.72 -13.42
N PHE A 84 -6.60 18.80 -13.63
CA PHE A 84 -6.79 17.63 -14.47
C PHE A 84 -7.93 16.74 -13.99
N THR A 85 -8.05 16.50 -12.69
CA THR A 85 -9.12 15.67 -12.13
C THR A 85 -10.49 16.31 -12.23
N ARG A 86 -10.57 17.64 -12.22
CA ARG A 86 -11.83 18.40 -12.38
C ARG A 86 -12.31 18.48 -13.83
N ASP A 87 -11.40 18.30 -14.78
CA ASP A 87 -11.74 18.36 -16.21
C ASP A 87 -12.11 16.97 -16.73
N TYR A 88 -13.39 16.66 -16.67
CA TYR A 88 -13.95 15.32 -16.92
C TYR A 88 -13.62 14.75 -18.31
N TYR A 89 -13.42 15.61 -19.30
CA TYR A 89 -13.18 15.21 -20.70
C TYR A 89 -11.71 15.16 -21.09
N LYS A 90 -10.81 15.59 -20.22
CA LYS A 90 -9.37 15.62 -20.52
C LYS A 90 -8.75 14.21 -20.42
N PRO A 91 -8.29 13.63 -21.55
CA PRO A 91 -7.68 12.30 -21.53
C PRO A 91 -6.22 12.34 -21.07
N ARG A 92 -5.54 13.50 -21.16
CA ARG A 92 -4.11 13.67 -20.86
C ARG A 92 -3.85 15.04 -20.26
N PHE A 93 -2.74 15.17 -19.53
CA PHE A 93 -2.24 16.49 -19.12
C PHE A 93 -1.94 17.35 -20.34
N ASP A 94 -2.25 18.64 -20.27
CA ASP A 94 -1.80 19.61 -21.25
C ASP A 94 -0.32 19.95 -21.07
N THR A 95 0.24 20.71 -22.02
CA THR A 95 1.67 21.06 -22.03
C THR A 95 2.08 21.86 -20.79
N GLU A 96 1.22 22.74 -20.29
CA GLU A 96 1.46 23.53 -19.09
C GLU A 96 1.51 22.64 -17.86
N GLN A 97 0.52 21.76 -17.68
CA GLN A 97 0.46 20.79 -16.57
C GLN A 97 1.67 19.86 -16.55
N VAL A 98 2.08 19.34 -17.72
CA VAL A 98 3.29 18.53 -17.85
C VAL A 98 4.54 19.31 -17.44
N SER A 99 4.65 20.60 -17.87
CA SER A 99 5.77 21.47 -17.51
C SER A 99 5.83 21.72 -16.00
N ASP A 100 4.69 22.01 -15.38
CA ASP A 100 4.60 22.22 -13.93
C ASP A 100 5.05 20.99 -13.15
N ILE A 101 4.57 19.81 -13.54
CA ILE A 101 4.92 18.54 -12.87
C ILE A 101 6.40 18.23 -13.06
N LYS A 102 6.95 18.37 -14.28
CA LYS A 102 8.38 18.18 -14.53
C LYS A 102 9.26 19.11 -13.72
N SER A 103 8.87 20.37 -13.58
CA SER A 103 9.58 21.33 -12.76
C SER A 103 9.61 20.93 -11.29
N ALA A 104 8.50 20.39 -10.78
CA ALA A 104 8.44 19.88 -9.42
C ALA A 104 9.27 18.59 -9.22
N LEU A 105 9.25 17.66 -10.19
CA LEU A 105 10.07 16.43 -10.13
C LEU A 105 11.57 16.76 -10.01
N ASN A 106 12.04 17.77 -10.73
CA ASN A 106 13.44 18.19 -10.69
C ASN A 106 13.90 18.75 -9.33
N LEU A 107 12.98 19.08 -8.42
CA LEU A 107 13.33 19.48 -7.04
C LEU A 107 13.75 18.31 -6.17
N PHE A 108 13.44 17.08 -6.55
CA PHE A 108 13.60 15.87 -5.70
C PHE A 108 14.77 14.99 -6.10
N GLY A 109 15.45 15.27 -7.21
CA GLY A 109 16.63 14.53 -7.68
C GLY A 109 16.49 14.03 -9.11
N ASP A 110 17.55 13.38 -9.62
CA ASP A 110 17.68 13.03 -11.03
C ASP A 110 17.55 11.54 -11.32
N ASP A 111 17.45 10.71 -10.30
CA ASP A 111 17.32 9.25 -10.46
C ASP A 111 15.84 8.82 -10.53
N ARG A 112 15.62 7.61 -11.08
CA ARG A 112 14.27 7.07 -11.26
C ARG A 112 13.48 6.93 -9.94
N GLN A 113 14.16 6.55 -8.85
CA GLN A 113 13.48 6.36 -7.57
C GLN A 113 13.05 7.70 -6.98
N SER A 114 13.88 8.73 -7.10
CA SER A 114 13.54 10.09 -6.68
C SER A 114 12.38 10.66 -7.48
N HIS A 115 12.35 10.47 -8.81
CA HIS A 115 11.21 10.90 -9.64
C HIS A 115 9.92 10.15 -9.27
N GLN A 116 9.99 8.86 -9.03
CA GLN A 116 8.82 8.09 -8.60
C GLN A 116 8.32 8.57 -7.23
N ALA A 117 9.21 8.75 -6.27
CA ALA A 117 8.86 9.28 -4.95
C ALA A 117 8.25 10.68 -5.02
N ALA A 118 8.79 11.55 -5.91
CA ALA A 118 8.24 12.89 -6.15
C ALA A 118 6.85 12.84 -6.78
N GLY A 119 6.63 11.96 -7.74
CA GLY A 119 5.33 11.74 -8.37
C GLY A 119 4.30 11.23 -7.36
N ASP A 120 4.67 10.25 -6.50
CA ASP A 120 3.85 9.73 -5.41
C ASP A 120 3.47 10.85 -4.44
N PHE A 121 4.43 11.69 -4.09
CA PHE A 121 4.23 12.80 -3.17
C PHE A 121 3.30 13.90 -3.75
N LEU A 122 3.48 14.27 -5.01
CA LEU A 122 2.58 15.19 -5.72
C LEU A 122 1.16 14.68 -5.75
N TYR A 123 0.98 13.43 -6.15
CA TYR A 123 -0.32 12.80 -6.22
C TYR A 123 -0.99 12.73 -4.83
N PHE A 124 -0.24 12.30 -3.80
CA PHE A 124 -0.72 12.24 -2.43
C PHE A 124 -1.16 13.62 -1.92
N THR A 125 -0.37 14.66 -2.19
CA THR A 125 -0.69 16.03 -1.78
C THR A 125 -1.92 16.57 -2.50
N ALA A 126 -2.05 16.30 -3.80
CA ALA A 126 -3.24 16.69 -4.57
C ALA A 126 -4.49 15.99 -4.03
N LYS A 127 -4.40 14.70 -3.71
CA LYS A 127 -5.48 13.94 -3.11
C LYS A 127 -5.90 14.45 -1.73
N GLN A 128 -4.95 14.86 -0.88
CA GLN A 128 -5.28 15.44 0.42
C GLN A 128 -5.91 16.82 0.33
N LYS A 129 -5.49 17.61 -0.67
CA LYS A 129 -6.01 18.97 -0.84
C LYS A 129 -7.38 19.01 -1.49
N ASP A 130 -7.68 18.05 -2.34
CA ASP A 130 -8.92 17.99 -3.10
C ASP A 130 -9.46 16.55 -3.11
N GLU A 131 -10.65 16.34 -2.52
CA GLU A 131 -11.30 15.04 -2.54
C GLU A 131 -11.83 14.74 -3.93
N PHE A 132 -11.31 13.71 -4.59
CA PHE A 132 -11.79 13.20 -5.87
C PHE A 132 -12.07 11.70 -5.81
N ASP A 133 -13.01 11.22 -6.63
CA ASP A 133 -13.49 9.84 -6.58
C ASP A 133 -12.43 8.83 -7.06
N ASN A 134 -12.69 7.52 -6.88
CA ASN A 134 -11.73 6.46 -7.22
C ASN A 134 -11.36 6.44 -8.70
N ARG A 135 -12.30 6.80 -9.61
CA ARG A 135 -12.06 6.81 -11.05
C ARG A 135 -11.12 7.94 -11.44
N GLU A 136 -11.33 9.12 -10.90
CA GLU A 136 -10.49 10.28 -11.11
C GLU A 136 -9.12 10.07 -10.48
N GLN A 137 -9.04 9.44 -9.31
CA GLN A 137 -7.78 9.05 -8.67
C GLN A 137 -6.94 8.15 -9.56
N ILE A 138 -7.52 7.10 -10.15
CA ILE A 138 -6.81 6.18 -11.04
C ILE A 138 -6.32 6.90 -12.29
N LYS A 139 -7.13 7.79 -12.86
CA LYS A 139 -6.78 8.58 -14.03
C LYS A 139 -5.62 9.52 -13.72
N ALA A 140 -5.72 10.30 -12.65
CA ALA A 140 -4.68 11.23 -12.21
C ALA A 140 -3.37 10.50 -11.90
N ARG A 141 -3.43 9.34 -11.23
CA ARG A 141 -2.24 8.54 -10.93
C ARG A 141 -1.51 8.11 -12.20
N ARG A 142 -2.23 7.55 -13.17
CA ARG A 142 -1.64 7.13 -14.46
C ARG A 142 -0.96 8.29 -15.19
N GLU A 143 -1.57 9.46 -15.18
CA GLU A 143 -0.98 10.63 -15.85
C GLU A 143 0.26 11.15 -15.13
N VAL A 144 0.28 11.15 -13.80
CA VAL A 144 1.49 11.49 -13.04
C VAL A 144 2.61 10.49 -13.36
N ASP A 145 2.32 9.19 -13.36
CA ASP A 145 3.31 8.15 -13.69
C ASP A 145 3.86 8.32 -15.11
N ASN A 146 3.02 8.62 -16.10
CA ASN A 146 3.46 8.90 -17.48
C ASN A 146 4.41 10.11 -17.55
N VAL A 147 4.16 11.16 -16.77
CA VAL A 147 5.06 12.33 -16.73
C VAL A 147 6.38 11.99 -16.04
N VAL A 148 6.34 11.21 -14.96
CA VAL A 148 7.55 10.74 -14.25
C VAL A 148 8.44 9.92 -15.19
N GLU A 149 7.89 8.93 -15.88
CA GLU A 149 8.64 8.10 -16.83
C GLU A 149 9.19 8.91 -17.98
N GLY A 150 8.38 9.77 -18.60
CA GLY A 150 8.83 10.63 -19.69
C GLY A 150 9.89 11.65 -19.27
N ASN A 151 9.88 12.12 -18.03
CA ASN A 151 10.91 13.02 -17.51
C ASN A 151 12.24 12.26 -17.29
N TYR A 152 12.18 11.07 -16.71
CA TYR A 152 13.34 10.22 -16.48
C TYR A 152 14.03 9.84 -17.79
N ASP A 153 13.31 9.38 -18.80
CA ASP A 153 13.87 8.99 -20.10
C ASP A 153 14.54 10.18 -20.81
N HIS A 154 14.00 11.38 -20.66
CA HIS A 154 14.56 12.58 -21.26
C HIS A 154 15.87 13.02 -20.62
N GLN A 155 16.02 12.83 -19.33
CA GLN A 155 17.26 13.13 -18.59
C GLN A 155 18.37 12.14 -18.90
N GLN A 156 18.07 10.85 -19.01
CA GLN A 156 19.04 9.84 -19.42
C GLN A 156 19.64 10.13 -20.81
N LYS A 157 18.81 10.54 -21.77
CA LYS A 157 19.27 10.91 -23.13
C LYS A 157 20.19 12.14 -23.14
N ARG A 158 19.94 13.13 -22.27
CA ARG A 158 20.81 14.30 -22.12
C ARG A 158 22.16 13.98 -21.49
N GLY A 159 22.18 13.11 -20.47
CA GLY A 159 23.41 12.67 -19.81
C GLY A 159 24.35 11.89 -20.74
N PHE A 160 23.82 11.17 -21.71
CA PHE A 160 24.59 10.44 -22.71
C PHE A 160 25.19 11.35 -23.79
N SER A 161 24.53 12.47 -24.09
CA SER A 161 24.98 13.44 -25.11
C SER A 161 26.12 14.36 -24.62
N MET A 162 26.28 14.55 -23.30
CA MET A 162 27.37 15.35 -22.74
C MET A 162 28.68 14.58 -22.51
N ARG A 163 28.74 13.28 -22.81
CA ARG A 163 29.94 12.44 -22.66
C ARG A 163 30.62 12.06 -24.00
N ARG A 164 30.36 12.84 -25.04
CA ARG A 164 31.06 12.72 -26.34
C ARG A 164 31.90 13.99 -26.58
#